data_f8ff8a71a406500e8518ad77d019e43a
#
_entry.id   f8ff8a71a406500e8518ad77d019e43a
#
_cell.length_a   1.000
_cell.length_b   1.000
_cell.length_c   1.000
_cell.angle_alpha   90.00
_cell.angle_beta   90.00
_cell.angle_gamma   90.00
#
_symmetry.space_group_name_H-M   'P 1'
#
loop_
_entity.id
_entity.type
_entity.pdbx_description
1 polymer ?
#
loop_
_entity_poly.entity_id
_entity_poly.type
_entity_poly.pdbx_seq_one_letter_code
_entity_poly.pdbx_strand_id
1 'polypeptide(L)'
;MKEDFLKSLGFPTLEVHNTFSHYDFTRPGRRVLLIGPMGSGKTEYSARVWRDAAIAQSKGDKVKALTSFEDVDRRKVFFIRSFIDGERFEDYPEDALAFRSGYIRCGENIARIRDSFDFERVVQDNPTVGTYIIDEASFFDERLAYVVRNLSVEKGIMFIFPTLILNFRRDIFNSTARLMLDMATDVIPLTAYCEHKDCLNDAFYTYRYYTVDGCECPALFFDPLIVVGGDKEKTGSALPNYGSRCDEHHFLPGKEYTFFILKPLAQEAAKGNIAPLRKELELLKSDILKSELGKNIRKRYSKDPNEEIYNNSLKPKLIAEKALMFLFNEQNLVSEDMLVRLSQELDLDRAYMTKTLSDNKRHVDFEQKLLF
;
A
#
# COMPACT_ATOMS: atom_id res chain seq x y z
N MET A 1 33.98 -4.56 7.81
CA MET A 1 35.20 -5.11 8.45
C MET A 1 35.26 -6.58 8.07
N LYS A 2 36.39 -7.09 7.63
CA LYS A 2 36.47 -8.50 7.25
C LYS A 2 36.58 -9.35 8.54
N GLU A 3 35.94 -10.50 8.53
CA GLU A 3 35.96 -11.46 9.61
C GLU A 3 37.37 -11.81 10.09
N ASP A 4 38.31 -11.88 9.12
CA ASP A 4 39.74 -12.10 9.37
C ASP A 4 40.39 -11.00 10.23
N PHE A 5 39.92 -9.75 10.15
CA PHE A 5 40.45 -8.66 10.96
C PHE A 5 40.13 -8.84 12.45
N LEU A 6 38.90 -9.23 12.78
CA LEU A 6 38.50 -9.46 14.16
C LEU A 6 39.22 -10.69 14.75
N LYS A 7 39.38 -11.75 13.94
CA LYS A 7 40.19 -12.90 14.35
C LYS A 7 41.66 -12.50 14.68
N SER A 8 42.24 -11.60 13.89
CA SER A 8 43.59 -11.08 14.16
C SER A 8 43.69 -10.29 15.47
N LEU A 9 42.59 -9.76 15.96
CA LEU A 9 42.49 -9.07 17.27
C LEU A 9 42.15 -10.00 18.42
N GLY A 10 42.00 -11.32 18.20
CA GLY A 10 41.72 -12.30 19.24
C GLY A 10 40.21 -12.42 19.59
N PHE A 11 39.30 -12.03 18.68
CA PHE A 11 37.85 -12.15 18.86
C PHE A 11 37.23 -13.23 17.94
N PRO A 12 37.56 -14.49 18.04
CA PRO A 12 37.17 -15.53 17.11
C PRO A 12 35.67 -15.90 17.20
N THR A 13 35.02 -15.54 18.29
CA THR A 13 33.60 -15.89 18.57
C THR A 13 32.62 -14.75 18.29
N LEU A 14 33.11 -13.61 17.78
CA LEU A 14 32.21 -12.49 17.45
C LEU A 14 31.52 -12.71 16.11
N GLU A 15 30.22 -12.55 16.08
CA GLU A 15 29.43 -12.45 14.84
C GLU A 15 29.56 -11.04 14.26
N VAL A 16 29.92 -10.96 12.98
CA VAL A 16 30.06 -9.69 12.26
C VAL A 16 28.82 -9.45 11.42
N HIS A 17 28.01 -8.48 11.80
CA HIS A 17 26.85 -8.04 11.05
C HIS A 17 27.21 -6.87 10.13
N ASN A 18 26.95 -7.00 8.83
CA ASN A 18 27.08 -5.91 7.88
C ASN A 18 25.87 -4.99 7.99
N THR A 19 26.04 -3.81 8.58
CA THR A 19 25.02 -2.77 8.62
C THR A 19 25.42 -1.58 7.76
N PHE A 20 24.44 -0.96 7.07
CA PHE A 20 24.71 0.30 6.38
C PHE A 20 24.85 1.42 7.41
N SER A 21 26.02 2.06 7.45
CA SER A 21 26.27 3.23 8.30
C SER A 21 25.83 4.54 7.66
N HIS A 22 25.82 4.63 6.32
CA HIS A 22 25.44 5.81 5.54
C HIS A 22 24.94 5.40 4.15
N TYR A 23 24.22 6.30 3.47
CA TYR A 23 23.76 6.06 2.11
C TYR A 23 24.88 6.33 1.09
N ASP A 24 24.99 5.46 0.08
CA ASP A 24 26.02 5.57 -0.96
C ASP A 24 25.50 6.37 -2.15
N PHE A 25 25.92 7.64 -2.26
CA PHE A 25 25.63 8.55 -3.37
C PHE A 25 26.57 8.39 -4.57
N THR A 26 27.56 7.50 -4.50
CA THR A 26 28.60 7.43 -5.55
C THR A 26 28.19 6.65 -6.79
N ARG A 27 27.21 5.76 -6.69
CA ARG A 27 26.75 4.90 -7.78
C ARG A 27 25.60 5.54 -8.56
N PRO A 28 25.82 6.02 -9.80
CA PRO A 28 24.77 6.64 -10.61
C PRO A 28 23.71 5.63 -11.04
N GLY A 29 22.51 6.13 -11.31
CA GLY A 29 21.41 5.36 -11.90
C GLY A 29 20.81 4.26 -11.03
N ARG A 30 21.09 4.25 -9.71
CA ARG A 30 20.47 3.28 -8.79
C ARG A 30 18.97 3.52 -8.67
N ARG A 31 18.23 2.44 -8.67
CA ARG A 31 16.79 2.41 -8.41
C ARG A 31 16.55 1.45 -7.24
N VAL A 32 16.52 2.04 -6.05
CA VAL A 32 16.46 1.32 -4.77
C VAL A 32 15.01 1.16 -4.34
N LEU A 33 14.55 -0.06 -4.22
CA LEU A 33 13.20 -0.39 -3.77
C LEU A 33 13.24 -0.76 -2.27
N LEU A 34 12.59 0.04 -1.43
CA LEU A 34 12.40 -0.26 -0.02
C LEU A 34 11.06 -0.94 0.15
N ILE A 35 11.06 -2.23 0.46
CA ILE A 35 9.83 -3.03 0.61
C ILE A 35 9.63 -3.44 2.07
N GLY A 36 8.39 -3.55 2.46
CA GLY A 36 8.01 -3.99 3.80
C GLY A 36 6.57 -3.63 4.13
N PRO A 37 5.99 -4.22 5.19
CA PRO A 37 4.64 -3.92 5.62
C PRO A 37 4.49 -2.49 6.11
N MET A 38 3.28 -2.08 6.44
CA MET A 38 3.07 -0.82 7.17
C MET A 38 3.82 -0.88 8.51
N GLY A 39 4.41 0.25 8.92
CA GLY A 39 5.18 0.31 10.17
C GLY A 39 6.58 -0.27 10.13
N SER A 40 7.07 -0.75 8.98
CA SER A 40 8.44 -1.31 8.85
C SER A 40 9.57 -0.27 8.79
N GLY A 41 9.27 1.03 8.93
CA GLY A 41 10.30 2.08 8.94
C GLY A 41 10.76 2.55 7.55
N LYS A 42 9.99 2.30 6.47
CA LYS A 42 10.33 2.76 5.12
C LYS A 42 10.56 4.27 5.05
N THR A 43 9.65 5.05 5.60
CA THR A 43 9.75 6.52 5.62
C THR A 43 10.90 6.99 6.54
N GLU A 44 11.17 6.27 7.62
CA GLU A 44 12.31 6.57 8.49
C GLU A 44 13.66 6.32 7.78
N TYR A 45 13.73 5.28 6.96
CA TYR A 45 14.89 5.08 6.08
C TYR A 45 15.08 6.27 5.12
N SER A 46 14.00 6.78 4.55
CA SER A 46 14.03 7.98 3.69
C SER A 46 14.53 9.21 4.44
N ALA A 47 14.09 9.41 5.67
CA ALA A 47 14.56 10.46 6.56
C ALA A 47 16.06 10.33 6.88
N ARG A 48 16.56 9.09 7.00
CA ARG A 48 17.99 8.82 7.16
C ARG A 48 18.79 9.20 5.91
N VAL A 49 18.29 8.86 4.72
CA VAL A 49 18.95 9.28 3.46
C VAL A 49 19.05 10.79 3.36
N TRP A 50 18.03 11.52 3.77
CA TRP A 50 18.04 12.98 3.83
C TRP A 50 19.15 13.53 4.74
N ARG A 51 19.28 12.98 5.95
CA ARG A 51 20.36 13.34 6.89
C ARG A 51 21.73 13.02 6.34
N ASP A 52 21.90 11.85 5.72
CA ASP A 52 23.15 11.44 5.09
C ASP A 52 23.52 12.37 3.92
N ALA A 53 22.54 12.83 3.15
CA ALA A 53 22.72 13.80 2.07
C ALA A 53 23.29 15.13 2.58
N ALA A 54 22.74 15.68 3.66
CA ALA A 54 23.25 16.91 4.28
C ALA A 54 24.72 16.75 4.73
N ILE A 55 25.06 15.60 5.32
CA ILE A 55 26.45 15.29 5.72
C ILE A 55 27.33 15.16 4.47
N ALA A 56 26.86 14.49 3.42
CA ALA A 56 27.64 14.34 2.19
C ALA A 56 27.87 15.67 1.46
N GLN A 57 26.89 16.58 1.46
CA GLN A 57 27.03 17.93 0.90
C GLN A 57 28.06 18.76 1.64
N SER A 58 28.16 18.63 2.97
CA SER A 58 29.16 19.34 3.78
C SER A 58 30.62 18.97 3.46
N LYS A 59 30.86 17.90 2.67
CA LYS A 59 32.22 17.49 2.25
C LYS A 59 32.79 18.33 1.11
N GLY A 60 32.04 19.30 0.59
CA GLY A 60 32.46 20.25 -0.43
C GLY A 60 31.74 20.05 -1.78
N ASP A 61 31.85 21.08 -2.64
CA ASP A 61 31.09 21.17 -3.87
C ASP A 61 31.61 20.21 -4.96
N LYS A 62 32.91 19.92 -4.99
CA LYS A 62 33.54 19.04 -5.98
C LYS A 62 33.98 17.73 -5.36
N VAL A 63 33.17 16.70 -5.48
CA VAL A 63 33.53 15.35 -5.06
C VAL A 63 33.78 14.50 -6.31
N LYS A 64 35.01 14.01 -6.45
CA LYS A 64 35.48 13.23 -7.61
C LYS A 64 34.55 12.05 -7.97
N ALA A 65 33.93 11.40 -6.99
CA ALA A 65 33.03 10.28 -7.20
C ALA A 65 31.69 10.67 -7.88
N LEU A 66 31.37 11.99 -7.98
CA LEU A 66 30.13 12.49 -8.57
C LEU A 66 30.32 13.08 -9.98
N THR A 67 31.52 13.06 -10.53
CA THR A 67 31.89 13.76 -11.78
C THR A 67 31.45 13.03 -13.05
N SER A 68 30.85 11.83 -12.96
CA SER A 68 30.43 11.05 -14.14
C SER A 68 29.24 11.64 -14.89
N PHE A 69 28.45 12.54 -14.23
CA PHE A 69 27.30 13.23 -14.78
C PHE A 69 27.37 14.65 -14.23
N GLU A 70 27.86 15.60 -15.04
CA GLU A 70 28.18 16.97 -14.59
C GLU A 70 26.95 17.80 -14.20
N ASP A 71 25.77 17.47 -14.73
CA ASP A 71 24.55 18.27 -14.57
C ASP A 71 23.76 17.95 -13.29
N VAL A 72 24.03 16.83 -12.61
CA VAL A 72 23.26 16.40 -11.44
C VAL A 72 24.15 16.10 -10.24
N ASP A 73 23.75 16.57 -9.08
CA ASP A 73 24.39 16.23 -7.80
C ASP A 73 23.53 15.21 -7.03
N ARG A 74 23.99 13.98 -6.98
CA ARG A 74 23.26 12.88 -6.29
C ARG A 74 23.11 13.07 -4.78
N ARG A 75 23.84 14.01 -4.18
CA ARG A 75 23.66 14.41 -2.77
C ARG A 75 22.50 15.39 -2.57
N LYS A 76 22.00 16.00 -3.65
CA LYS A 76 20.77 16.80 -3.61
C LYS A 76 19.59 15.86 -3.69
N VAL A 77 18.82 15.79 -2.60
CA VAL A 77 17.68 14.91 -2.44
C VAL A 77 16.39 15.71 -2.54
N PHE A 78 15.42 15.16 -3.27
CA PHE A 78 14.09 15.73 -3.42
C PHE A 78 13.03 14.66 -3.11
N PHE A 79 12.02 15.01 -2.32
CA PHE A 79 10.93 14.11 -1.96
C PHE A 79 9.72 14.31 -2.87
N ILE A 80 9.14 13.21 -3.30
CA ILE A 80 7.90 13.17 -4.07
C ILE A 80 6.86 12.41 -3.26
N ARG A 81 5.68 13.03 -3.07
CA ARG A 81 4.54 12.45 -2.38
C ARG A 81 3.31 12.43 -3.29
N SER A 82 2.45 11.44 -3.09
CA SER A 82 1.15 11.39 -3.77
C SER A 82 0.16 12.39 -3.15
N PHE A 83 -0.74 12.94 -3.94
CA PHE A 83 -1.87 13.72 -3.44
C PHE A 83 -2.76 12.95 -2.45
N ILE A 84 -2.84 11.62 -2.60
CA ILE A 84 -3.58 10.72 -1.70
C ILE A 84 -3.05 10.81 -0.26
N ASP A 85 -1.76 11.08 -0.08
CA ASP A 85 -1.14 11.24 1.24
C ASP A 85 -1.60 12.50 2.00
N GLY A 86 -2.16 13.50 1.32
CA GLY A 86 -2.67 14.71 1.97
C GLY A 86 -3.76 14.43 2.99
N GLU A 87 -4.63 13.45 2.71
CA GLU A 87 -5.70 13.03 3.62
C GLU A 87 -5.19 12.23 4.83
N ARG A 88 -4.00 11.64 4.75
CA ARG A 88 -3.41 10.83 5.84
C ARG A 88 -2.73 11.67 6.91
N PHE A 89 -2.16 12.82 6.52
CA PHE A 89 -1.27 13.63 7.36
C PHE A 89 -1.69 15.12 7.39
N GLU A 90 -2.96 15.39 7.62
CA GLU A 90 -3.52 16.75 7.67
C GLU A 90 -2.88 17.63 8.77
N ASP A 91 -2.43 17.01 9.85
CA ASP A 91 -1.86 17.72 11.01
C ASP A 91 -0.37 18.12 10.82
N TYR A 92 0.26 17.76 9.71
CA TYR A 92 1.69 18.03 9.49
C TYR A 92 1.93 19.13 8.45
N PRO A 93 3.05 19.88 8.55
CA PRO A 93 3.41 20.91 7.58
C PRO A 93 3.50 20.35 6.15
N GLU A 94 3.08 21.13 5.15
CA GLU A 94 3.12 20.71 3.75
C GLU A 94 4.53 20.47 3.23
N ASP A 95 5.51 21.21 3.78
CA ASP A 95 6.95 21.10 3.48
C ASP A 95 7.66 19.99 4.26
N ALA A 96 6.92 19.08 4.88
CA ALA A 96 7.47 18.05 5.74
C ALA A 96 7.24 16.63 5.22
N LEU A 97 8.24 15.78 5.43
CA LEU A 97 8.11 14.32 5.36
C LEU A 97 7.61 13.82 6.71
N ALA A 98 6.37 13.35 6.75
CA ALA A 98 5.73 12.85 7.97
C ALA A 98 5.99 11.35 8.16
N PHE A 99 6.20 10.90 9.39
CA PHE A 99 6.32 9.50 9.81
C PHE A 99 5.70 9.33 11.21
N ARG A 100 5.48 8.08 11.63
CA ARG A 100 4.70 7.76 12.85
C ARG A 100 5.18 8.49 14.12
N SER A 101 6.48 8.77 14.24
CA SER A 101 7.08 9.41 15.44
C SER A 101 7.34 10.91 15.29
N GLY A 102 6.95 11.54 14.17
CA GLY A 102 7.18 12.95 13.91
C GLY A 102 7.28 13.32 12.44
N TYR A 103 8.05 14.37 12.16
CA TYR A 103 8.29 14.82 10.78
C TYR A 103 9.68 15.47 10.64
N ILE A 104 10.14 15.56 9.41
CA ILE A 104 11.34 16.32 9.02
C ILE A 104 10.93 17.37 8.00
N ARG A 105 11.29 18.63 8.24
CA ARG A 105 11.09 19.68 7.25
C ARG A 105 12.10 19.52 6.11
N CYS A 106 11.59 19.55 4.89
CA CYS A 106 12.36 19.43 3.65
C CYS A 106 12.42 20.78 2.88
N GLY A 107 11.67 21.79 3.33
CA GLY A 107 11.58 23.09 2.69
C GLY A 107 11.09 22.98 1.25
N GLU A 108 11.85 23.53 0.31
CA GLU A 108 11.52 23.51 -1.14
C GLU A 108 11.83 22.15 -1.80
N ASN A 109 12.44 21.20 -1.08
CA ASN A 109 12.85 19.91 -1.64
C ASN A 109 11.79 18.82 -1.45
N ILE A 110 10.52 19.17 -1.48
CA ILE A 110 9.40 18.24 -1.43
C ILE A 110 8.25 18.75 -2.31
N ALA A 111 7.63 17.86 -3.06
CA ALA A 111 6.44 18.17 -3.85
C ALA A 111 5.40 17.07 -3.76
N ARG A 112 4.12 17.47 -3.85
CA ARG A 112 3.00 16.56 -4.06
C ARG A 112 2.66 16.53 -5.54
N ILE A 113 2.51 15.34 -6.10
CA ILE A 113 2.20 15.13 -7.51
C ILE A 113 1.00 14.19 -7.67
N ARG A 114 0.31 14.29 -8.81
CA ARG A 114 -0.83 13.44 -9.17
C ARG A 114 -0.41 12.24 -10.01
N ASP A 115 0.52 12.47 -10.92
CA ASP A 115 0.90 11.52 -11.96
C ASP A 115 2.37 11.67 -12.39
N SER A 116 2.78 10.85 -13.33
CA SER A 116 4.13 10.84 -13.89
C SER A 116 4.45 12.10 -14.72
N PHE A 117 3.45 12.83 -15.24
CA PHE A 117 3.68 14.08 -15.97
C PHE A 117 4.04 15.21 -15.01
N ASP A 118 3.36 15.28 -13.87
CA ASP A 118 3.74 16.21 -12.79
C ASP A 118 5.17 15.91 -12.31
N PHE A 119 5.54 14.62 -12.20
CA PHE A 119 6.89 14.22 -11.82
C PHE A 119 7.93 14.73 -12.82
N GLU A 120 7.73 14.57 -14.13
CA GLU A 120 8.67 15.08 -15.13
C GLU A 120 8.85 16.61 -15.04
N ARG A 121 7.77 17.37 -14.75
CA ARG A 121 7.88 18.83 -14.52
C ARG A 121 8.74 19.14 -13.31
N VAL A 122 8.54 18.44 -12.19
CA VAL A 122 9.39 18.60 -11.00
C VAL A 122 10.85 18.35 -11.31
N VAL A 123 11.17 17.32 -12.11
CA VAL A 123 12.56 17.05 -12.53
C VAL A 123 13.13 18.14 -13.44
N GLN A 124 12.32 18.70 -14.35
CA GLN A 124 12.74 19.81 -15.23
C GLN A 124 13.00 21.11 -14.45
N ASP A 125 12.17 21.40 -13.45
CA ASP A 125 12.30 22.58 -12.60
C ASP A 125 13.49 22.47 -11.61
N ASN A 126 13.98 21.23 -11.37
CA ASN A 126 15.06 20.94 -10.44
C ASN A 126 16.24 20.23 -11.14
N PRO A 127 16.88 20.81 -12.15
CA PRO A 127 17.83 20.13 -13.04
C PRO A 127 19.10 19.63 -12.35
N THR A 128 19.46 20.18 -11.20
CA THR A 128 20.68 19.78 -10.44
C THR A 128 20.42 18.69 -9.41
N VAL A 129 19.15 18.31 -9.17
CA VAL A 129 18.80 17.25 -8.21
C VAL A 129 19.15 15.89 -8.79
N GLY A 130 19.95 15.12 -8.05
CA GLY A 130 20.42 13.81 -8.50
C GLY A 130 19.86 12.62 -7.71
N THR A 131 19.03 12.83 -6.70
CA THR A 131 18.32 11.76 -5.96
C THR A 131 16.88 12.14 -5.68
N TYR A 132 15.95 11.32 -6.14
CA TYR A 132 14.53 11.46 -5.85
C TYR A 132 14.05 10.31 -4.96
N ILE A 133 13.34 10.64 -3.89
CA ILE A 133 12.65 9.68 -3.04
C ILE A 133 11.17 9.80 -3.34
N ILE A 134 10.59 8.77 -3.96
CA ILE A 134 9.18 8.75 -4.37
C ILE A 134 8.42 7.86 -3.41
N ASP A 135 7.75 8.48 -2.43
CA ASP A 135 7.00 7.77 -1.41
C ASP A 135 5.73 7.17 -2.00
N GLU A 136 5.43 5.95 -1.57
CA GLU A 136 4.28 5.16 -2.01
C GLU A 136 4.14 5.11 -3.55
N ALA A 137 5.25 4.87 -4.25
CA ALA A 137 5.34 4.89 -5.72
C ALA A 137 4.31 4.00 -6.43
N SER A 138 3.80 2.95 -5.77
CA SER A 138 2.76 2.07 -6.28
C SER A 138 1.39 2.74 -6.50
N PHE A 139 1.15 3.93 -5.95
CA PHE A 139 -0.09 4.68 -6.17
C PHE A 139 -0.08 5.55 -7.43
N PHE A 140 1.06 5.67 -8.11
CA PHE A 140 1.17 6.40 -9.37
C PHE A 140 0.81 5.53 -10.59
N ASP A 141 0.77 6.17 -11.76
CA ASP A 141 0.54 5.48 -13.03
C ASP A 141 1.78 4.68 -13.47
N GLU A 142 1.57 3.69 -14.33
CA GLU A 142 2.62 2.80 -14.83
C GLU A 142 3.74 3.52 -15.59
N ARG A 143 3.42 4.65 -16.23
CA ARG A 143 4.39 5.46 -16.98
C ARG A 143 5.53 5.94 -16.09
N LEU A 144 5.28 6.14 -14.78
CA LEU A 144 6.32 6.55 -13.83
C LEU A 144 7.54 5.61 -13.86
N ALA A 145 7.34 4.30 -13.98
CA ALA A 145 8.43 3.34 -14.04
C ALA A 145 9.35 3.55 -15.25
N TYR A 146 8.78 3.88 -16.39
CA TYR A 146 9.53 4.16 -17.62
C TYR A 146 10.27 5.49 -17.54
N VAL A 147 9.62 6.55 -17.04
CA VAL A 147 10.26 7.86 -16.82
C VAL A 147 11.46 7.73 -15.90
N VAL A 148 11.29 7.07 -14.78
CA VAL A 148 12.37 6.82 -13.81
C VAL A 148 13.52 6.03 -14.43
N ARG A 149 13.23 4.97 -15.18
CA ARG A 149 14.24 4.16 -15.84
C ARG A 149 15.06 5.02 -16.82
N ASN A 150 14.40 5.81 -17.66
CA ASN A 150 15.08 6.68 -18.62
C ASN A 150 15.97 7.70 -17.92
N LEU A 151 15.44 8.44 -16.95
CA LEU A 151 16.22 9.43 -16.20
C LEU A 151 17.41 8.83 -15.46
N SER A 152 17.27 7.60 -14.92
CA SER A 152 18.34 6.92 -14.23
C SER A 152 19.48 6.50 -15.16
N VAL A 153 19.15 6.08 -16.38
CA VAL A 153 20.14 5.64 -17.38
C VAL A 153 20.79 6.83 -18.06
N GLU A 154 20.01 7.82 -18.48
CA GLU A 154 20.50 8.96 -19.28
C GLU A 154 21.22 10.00 -18.45
N LYS A 155 20.72 10.30 -17.22
CA LYS A 155 21.25 11.35 -16.36
C LYS A 155 21.94 10.86 -15.10
N GLY A 156 21.97 9.54 -14.87
CA GLY A 156 22.55 8.97 -13.65
C GLY A 156 21.79 9.35 -12.37
N ILE A 157 20.54 9.82 -12.48
CA ILE A 157 19.69 10.16 -11.34
C ILE A 157 19.40 8.89 -10.54
N MET A 158 19.46 9.00 -9.22
CA MET A 158 19.15 7.92 -8.28
C MET A 158 17.71 8.04 -7.83
N PHE A 159 17.06 6.89 -7.65
CA PHE A 159 15.69 6.80 -7.17
C PHE A 159 15.58 5.88 -5.98
N ILE A 160 14.77 6.25 -5.01
CA ILE A 160 14.44 5.44 -3.84
C ILE A 160 12.92 5.37 -3.76
N PHE A 161 12.38 4.17 -3.65
CA PHE A 161 10.95 3.90 -3.63
C PHE A 161 10.56 3.21 -2.32
N PRO A 162 10.24 3.97 -1.25
CA PRO A 162 9.56 3.41 -0.09
C PRO A 162 8.11 3.12 -0.48
N THR A 163 7.77 1.85 -0.64
CA THR A 163 6.43 1.50 -1.14
C THR A 163 5.94 0.14 -0.64
N LEU A 164 4.63 -0.03 -0.67
CA LEU A 164 3.99 -1.32 -0.45
C LEU A 164 4.00 -2.11 -1.77
N ILE A 165 4.76 -3.21 -1.80
CA ILE A 165 4.75 -4.13 -2.93
C ILE A 165 3.63 -5.14 -2.83
N LEU A 166 3.32 -5.58 -1.60
CA LEU A 166 2.22 -6.49 -1.33
C LEU A 166 1.05 -5.73 -0.73
N ASN A 167 -0.14 -6.05 -1.20
CA ASN A 167 -1.39 -5.61 -0.60
C ASN A 167 -1.76 -6.46 0.62
N PHE A 168 -2.87 -6.14 1.28
CA PHE A 168 -3.35 -6.89 2.45
C PHE A 168 -3.77 -8.35 2.13
N ARG A 169 -3.87 -8.72 0.85
CA ARG A 169 -4.16 -10.09 0.39
C ARG A 169 -2.89 -10.90 0.15
N ARG A 170 -1.72 -10.34 0.39
CA ARG A 170 -0.39 -10.88 0.06
C ARG A 170 -0.12 -11.01 -1.44
N ASP A 171 -0.92 -10.37 -2.28
CA ASP A 171 -0.71 -10.29 -3.72
C ASP A 171 0.10 -9.03 -4.06
N ILE A 172 0.76 -9.00 -5.23
CA ILE A 172 1.38 -7.76 -5.74
C ILE A 172 0.33 -6.67 -5.80
N PHE A 173 0.66 -5.48 -5.29
CA PHE A 173 -0.31 -4.41 -5.07
C PHE A 173 -1.06 -4.04 -6.36
N ASN A 174 -0.31 -3.78 -7.44
CA ASN A 174 -0.85 -3.47 -8.77
C ASN A 174 0.27 -3.60 -9.84
N SER A 175 -0.05 -3.25 -11.09
CA SER A 175 0.87 -3.25 -12.22
C SER A 175 2.06 -2.29 -12.03
N THR A 176 1.83 -1.12 -11.44
CA THR A 176 2.91 -0.16 -11.13
C THR A 176 3.91 -0.78 -10.15
N ALA A 177 3.43 -1.40 -9.06
CA ALA A 177 4.29 -2.12 -8.11
C ALA A 177 5.10 -3.22 -8.81
N ARG A 178 4.51 -3.94 -9.77
CA ARG A 178 5.20 -4.95 -10.57
C ARG A 178 6.31 -4.34 -11.43
N LEU A 179 6.02 -3.24 -12.14
CA LEU A 179 7.02 -2.54 -12.95
C LEU A 179 8.15 -1.95 -12.09
N MET A 180 7.85 -1.49 -10.87
CA MET A 180 8.88 -1.03 -9.93
C MET A 180 9.84 -2.16 -9.55
N LEU A 181 9.33 -3.39 -9.31
CA LEU A 181 10.17 -4.56 -9.08
C LEU A 181 11.05 -4.89 -10.31
N ASP A 182 10.45 -4.88 -11.50
CA ASP A 182 11.15 -5.26 -12.73
C ASP A 182 12.26 -4.27 -13.12
N MET A 183 12.15 -2.99 -12.74
CA MET A 183 13.15 -1.96 -13.03
C MET A 183 14.17 -1.73 -11.89
N ALA A 184 13.95 -2.26 -10.69
CA ALA A 184 14.82 -2.05 -9.54
C ALA A 184 16.23 -2.58 -9.79
N THR A 185 17.24 -1.85 -9.31
CA THR A 185 18.64 -2.31 -9.27
C THR A 185 19.00 -2.90 -7.91
N ASP A 186 18.32 -2.44 -6.87
CA ASP A 186 18.56 -2.83 -5.49
C ASP A 186 17.21 -2.98 -4.77
N VAL A 187 17.09 -3.99 -3.93
CA VAL A 187 15.92 -4.19 -3.05
C VAL A 187 16.39 -4.27 -1.61
N ILE A 188 15.78 -3.47 -0.76
CA ILE A 188 16.04 -3.47 0.68
C ILE A 188 14.75 -3.91 1.38
N PRO A 189 14.67 -5.17 1.83
CA PRO A 189 13.52 -5.64 2.60
C PRO A 189 13.61 -5.12 4.04
N LEU A 190 12.50 -4.59 4.52
CA LEU A 190 12.32 -4.15 5.90
C LEU A 190 11.23 -4.99 6.55
N THR A 191 11.42 -5.34 7.79
CA THR A 191 10.42 -6.02 8.62
C THR A 191 9.89 -5.09 9.71
N ALA A 192 8.76 -5.45 10.30
CA ALA A 192 8.25 -4.83 11.52
C ALA A 192 8.06 -5.93 12.58
N TYR A 193 7.80 -5.57 13.80
CA TYR A 193 7.26 -6.54 14.76
C TYR A 193 5.81 -6.86 14.43
N CYS A 194 5.41 -8.13 14.64
CA CYS A 194 4.02 -8.51 14.56
C CYS A 194 3.22 -7.76 15.64
N GLU A 195 2.18 -7.01 15.23
CA GLU A 195 1.34 -6.25 16.16
C GLU A 195 0.25 -7.12 16.83
N HIS A 196 0.26 -8.45 16.62
CA HIS A 196 -0.58 -9.35 17.38
C HIS A 196 -0.08 -9.40 18.83
N LYS A 197 -1.01 -9.39 19.79
CA LYS A 197 -0.70 -9.44 21.21
C LYS A 197 0.20 -10.67 21.52
N ASP A 198 1.21 -10.45 22.33
CA ASP A 198 2.17 -11.48 22.79
C ASP A 198 3.02 -12.15 21.67
N CYS A 199 3.13 -11.50 20.49
CA CYS A 199 3.96 -11.98 19.38
C CYS A 199 5.16 -11.05 19.13
N LEU A 200 6.37 -11.63 19.06
CA LEU A 200 7.61 -10.93 18.74
C LEU A 200 8.19 -11.33 17.36
N ASN A 201 7.44 -12.12 16.58
CA ASN A 201 7.91 -12.56 15.26
C ASN A 201 8.03 -11.39 14.29
N ASP A 202 8.96 -11.51 13.34
CA ASP A 202 9.05 -10.60 12.21
C ASP A 202 7.75 -10.61 11.39
N ALA A 203 7.23 -9.43 11.13
CA ALA A 203 6.06 -9.22 10.29
C ALA A 203 6.49 -8.82 8.88
N PHE A 204 5.93 -9.51 7.90
CA PHE A 204 6.20 -9.31 6.47
C PHE A 204 5.00 -8.76 5.71
N TYR A 205 3.80 -8.79 6.33
CA TYR A 205 2.55 -8.51 5.64
C TYR A 205 1.82 -7.33 6.26
N THR A 206 1.29 -6.47 5.41
CA THR A 206 0.29 -5.48 5.80
C THR A 206 -1.01 -6.20 6.06
N TYR A 207 -1.55 -6.04 7.24
CA TYR A 207 -2.81 -6.61 7.69
C TYR A 207 -3.87 -5.52 7.78
N ARG A 208 -5.07 -5.81 7.28
CA ARG A 208 -6.21 -4.91 7.32
C ARG A 208 -7.30 -5.48 8.22
N TYR A 209 -7.84 -4.65 9.11
CA TYR A 209 -8.90 -5.05 10.01
C TYR A 209 -9.80 -3.86 10.35
N TYR A 210 -10.96 -4.16 10.90
CA TYR A 210 -11.91 -3.20 11.46
C TYR A 210 -12.00 -3.40 12.96
N THR A 211 -12.34 -2.33 13.70
CA THR A 211 -12.61 -2.41 15.14
C THR A 211 -14.09 -2.18 15.36
N VAL A 212 -14.83 -3.25 15.63
CA VAL A 212 -16.29 -3.22 15.86
C VAL A 212 -16.56 -3.77 17.25
N ASP A 213 -17.28 -3.01 18.08
CA ASP A 213 -17.61 -3.37 19.46
C ASP A 213 -16.38 -3.80 20.29
N GLY A 214 -15.25 -3.12 20.08
CA GLY A 214 -13.98 -3.42 20.75
C GLY A 214 -13.28 -4.69 20.27
N CYS A 215 -13.81 -5.37 19.23
CA CYS A 215 -13.22 -6.57 18.65
C CYS A 215 -12.43 -6.25 17.39
N GLU A 216 -11.29 -6.93 17.22
CA GLU A 216 -10.56 -6.98 15.95
C GLU A 216 -11.34 -7.86 14.97
N CYS A 217 -11.70 -7.28 13.82
CA CYS A 217 -12.46 -7.92 12.76
C CYS A 217 -11.61 -7.95 11.48
N PRO A 218 -11.01 -9.07 11.11
CA PRO A 218 -10.21 -9.19 9.88
C PRO A 218 -11.00 -8.72 8.66
N ALA A 219 -10.33 -8.01 7.75
CA ALA A 219 -10.91 -7.69 6.46
C ALA A 219 -11.19 -8.98 5.67
N LEU A 220 -12.26 -8.99 4.92
CA LEU A 220 -12.59 -10.10 4.02
C LEU A 220 -11.74 -10.01 2.74
N PHE A 221 -11.48 -11.16 2.12
CA PHE A 221 -10.66 -11.21 0.89
C PHE A 221 -11.15 -10.27 -0.22
N PHE A 222 -12.47 -10.06 -0.32
CA PHE A 222 -13.09 -9.15 -1.30
C PHE A 222 -13.26 -7.71 -0.80
N ASP A 223 -12.67 -7.34 0.33
CA ASP A 223 -12.61 -5.93 0.74
C ASP A 223 -11.92 -5.10 -0.37
N PRO A 224 -12.41 -3.89 -0.74
CA PRO A 224 -11.83 -3.10 -1.83
C PRO A 224 -10.33 -2.89 -1.65
N LEU A 225 -9.57 -2.99 -2.75
CA LEU A 225 -8.10 -2.96 -2.69
C LEU A 225 -7.58 -1.66 -2.09
N ILE A 226 -8.04 -0.53 -2.59
CA ILE A 226 -7.64 0.80 -2.11
C ILE A 226 -8.74 1.34 -1.21
N VAL A 227 -8.41 1.51 0.07
CA VAL A 227 -9.18 2.28 1.04
C VAL A 227 -8.19 3.16 1.77
N VAL A 228 -8.31 4.46 1.62
CA VAL A 228 -7.41 5.41 2.27
C VAL A 228 -7.69 5.40 3.77
N GLY A 229 -6.72 4.90 4.53
CA GLY A 229 -6.72 4.91 6.00
C GLY A 229 -5.79 6.01 6.53
N GLY A 230 -6.01 6.47 7.77
CA GLY A 230 -5.07 7.36 8.46
C GLY A 230 -4.29 6.59 9.53
N ASP A 231 -3.33 7.25 10.15
CA ASP A 231 -2.49 6.67 11.23
C ASP A 231 -3.21 6.59 12.59
N LYS A 232 -4.36 7.27 12.75
CA LYS A 232 -5.18 7.19 13.97
C LYS A 232 -6.06 5.95 13.93
N GLU A 233 -6.19 5.27 15.07
CA GLU A 233 -7.10 4.14 15.19
C GLU A 233 -8.53 4.54 14.84
N LYS A 234 -9.17 3.72 14.02
CA LYS A 234 -10.54 3.90 13.54
C LYS A 234 -11.45 2.87 14.20
N THR A 235 -12.63 3.30 14.58
CA THR A 235 -13.70 2.42 15.07
C THR A 235 -14.84 2.37 14.06
N GLY A 236 -15.51 1.21 13.98
CA GLY A 236 -16.64 0.99 13.07
C GLY A 236 -16.26 0.21 11.80
N SER A 237 -17.17 0.22 10.82
CA SER A 237 -17.13 -0.66 9.66
C SER A 237 -16.71 0.00 8.34
N ALA A 238 -16.66 1.34 8.30
CA ALA A 238 -16.43 2.06 7.05
C ALA A 238 -14.95 2.22 6.72
N LEU A 239 -14.13 2.53 7.72
CA LEU A 239 -12.69 2.76 7.55
C LEU A 239 -11.88 1.69 8.28
N PRO A 240 -10.96 1.02 7.61
CA PRO A 240 -10.13 0.00 8.20
C PRO A 240 -8.96 0.59 8.99
N ASN A 241 -8.44 -0.23 9.88
CA ASN A 241 -7.13 -0.11 10.48
C ASN A 241 -6.12 -0.96 9.71
N TYR A 242 -4.86 -0.58 9.79
CA TYR A 242 -3.75 -1.31 9.20
C TYR A 242 -2.68 -1.57 10.25
N GLY A 243 -2.15 -2.79 10.22
CA GLY A 243 -1.05 -3.20 11.07
C GLY A 243 -0.10 -4.13 10.36
N SER A 244 0.94 -4.53 11.03
CA SER A 244 1.90 -5.52 10.55
C SER A 244 1.66 -6.88 11.21
N ARG A 245 1.67 -7.95 10.42
CA ARG A 245 1.47 -9.32 10.91
C ARG A 245 2.50 -10.30 10.33
N CYS A 246 2.88 -11.27 11.13
CA CYS A 246 3.63 -12.45 10.68
C CYS A 246 2.69 -13.45 9.98
N ASP A 247 3.25 -14.54 9.47
CA ASP A 247 2.47 -15.58 8.77
C ASP A 247 1.36 -16.19 9.62
N GLU A 248 1.60 -16.39 10.91
CA GLU A 248 0.65 -17.02 11.83
C GLU A 248 -0.53 -16.12 12.19
N HIS A 249 -0.33 -14.80 12.19
CA HIS A 249 -1.31 -13.84 12.66
C HIS A 249 -1.89 -12.94 11.55
N HIS A 250 -1.69 -13.32 10.30
CA HIS A 250 -2.31 -12.63 9.16
C HIS A 250 -3.61 -13.33 8.77
N PHE A 251 -4.70 -12.97 9.41
CA PHE A 251 -6.02 -13.54 9.16
C PHE A 251 -6.68 -12.90 7.92
N LEU A 252 -7.06 -13.72 6.94
CA LEU A 252 -7.68 -13.27 5.70
C LEU A 252 -8.81 -14.23 5.28
N PRO A 253 -9.98 -14.14 5.91
CA PRO A 253 -11.12 -14.99 5.59
C PRO A 253 -11.81 -14.59 4.28
N GLY A 254 -12.63 -15.49 3.76
CA GLY A 254 -13.47 -15.24 2.60
C GLY A 254 -12.84 -15.52 1.23
N LYS A 255 -11.60 -15.99 1.15
CA LYS A 255 -10.94 -16.28 -0.14
C LYS A 255 -11.69 -17.36 -0.93
N GLU A 256 -12.01 -18.49 -0.31
CA GLU A 256 -12.79 -19.56 -0.97
C GLU A 256 -14.18 -19.11 -1.39
N TYR A 257 -14.90 -18.42 -0.49
CA TYR A 257 -16.19 -17.84 -0.82
C TYR A 257 -16.10 -16.93 -2.05
N THR A 258 -15.07 -16.08 -2.10
CA THR A 258 -14.87 -15.16 -3.22
C THR A 258 -14.74 -15.89 -4.55
N PHE A 259 -13.90 -16.93 -4.60
CA PHE A 259 -13.60 -17.62 -5.85
C PHE A 259 -14.66 -18.64 -6.26
N PHE A 260 -15.26 -19.34 -5.30
CA PHE A 260 -16.17 -20.46 -5.60
C PHE A 260 -17.65 -20.12 -5.47
N ILE A 261 -17.98 -18.94 -4.91
CA ILE A 261 -19.37 -18.52 -4.74
C ILE A 261 -19.59 -17.13 -5.32
N LEU A 262 -18.95 -16.09 -4.77
CA LEU A 262 -19.23 -14.70 -5.14
C LEU A 262 -18.97 -14.41 -6.62
N LYS A 263 -17.77 -14.78 -7.13
CA LYS A 263 -17.42 -14.58 -8.56
C LYS A 263 -18.32 -15.39 -9.51
N PRO A 264 -18.60 -16.68 -9.29
CA PRO A 264 -19.60 -17.42 -10.08
C PRO A 264 -20.97 -16.78 -10.10
N LEU A 265 -21.50 -16.30 -8.96
CA LEU A 265 -22.79 -15.60 -8.93
C LEU A 265 -22.77 -14.33 -9.79
N ALA A 266 -21.66 -13.56 -9.76
CA ALA A 266 -21.52 -12.39 -10.61
C ALA A 266 -21.39 -12.75 -12.09
N GLN A 267 -20.70 -13.84 -12.43
CA GLN A 267 -20.62 -14.34 -13.82
C GLN A 267 -22.00 -14.76 -14.38
N GLU A 268 -22.82 -15.38 -13.56
CA GLU A 268 -24.20 -15.71 -13.95
C GLU A 268 -25.06 -14.44 -14.09
N ALA A 269 -24.87 -13.46 -13.19
CA ALA A 269 -25.56 -12.17 -13.30
C ALA A 269 -25.18 -11.42 -14.58
N ALA A 270 -23.89 -11.46 -15.01
CA ALA A 270 -23.45 -10.88 -16.27
C ALA A 270 -24.07 -11.54 -17.51
N LYS A 271 -24.54 -12.80 -17.40
CA LYS A 271 -25.29 -13.51 -18.45
C LYS A 271 -26.81 -13.24 -18.38
N GLY A 272 -27.28 -12.39 -17.47
CA GLY A 272 -28.69 -12.03 -17.29
C GLY A 272 -29.38 -12.69 -16.09
N ASN A 273 -28.78 -13.67 -15.42
CA ASN A 273 -29.34 -14.31 -14.23
C ASN A 273 -28.91 -13.60 -12.94
N ILE A 274 -29.45 -12.41 -12.68
CA ILE A 274 -29.06 -11.54 -11.55
C ILE A 274 -29.63 -12.01 -10.20
N ALA A 275 -30.69 -12.79 -10.17
CA ALA A 275 -31.45 -13.11 -8.95
C ALA A 275 -30.62 -13.81 -7.87
N PRO A 276 -29.70 -14.79 -8.17
CA PRO A 276 -28.85 -15.42 -7.16
C PRO A 276 -27.87 -14.44 -6.52
N LEU A 277 -27.21 -13.58 -7.31
CA LEU A 277 -26.29 -12.57 -6.80
C LEU A 277 -27.03 -11.57 -5.90
N ARG A 278 -28.17 -11.06 -6.36
CA ARG A 278 -29.01 -10.14 -5.58
C ARG A 278 -29.41 -10.74 -4.24
N LYS A 279 -29.86 -12.01 -4.22
CA LYS A 279 -30.26 -12.71 -2.99
C LYS A 279 -29.07 -12.83 -2.01
N GLU A 280 -27.88 -13.17 -2.51
CA GLU A 280 -26.70 -13.26 -1.65
C GLU A 280 -26.32 -11.88 -1.06
N LEU A 281 -26.30 -10.81 -1.87
CA LEU A 281 -26.05 -9.45 -1.41
C LEU A 281 -27.09 -8.98 -0.37
N GLU A 282 -28.36 -9.32 -0.57
CA GLU A 282 -29.42 -9.04 0.40
C GLU A 282 -29.16 -9.74 1.75
N LEU A 283 -28.72 -11.00 1.74
CA LEU A 283 -28.35 -11.73 2.95
C LEU A 283 -27.09 -11.16 3.60
N LEU A 284 -26.10 -10.75 2.81
CA LEU A 284 -24.90 -10.08 3.35
C LEU A 284 -25.24 -8.78 4.09
N LYS A 285 -26.29 -8.07 3.66
CA LYS A 285 -26.75 -6.84 4.31
C LYS A 285 -27.65 -7.12 5.53
N SER A 286 -28.59 -8.04 5.42
CA SER A 286 -29.69 -8.22 6.39
C SER A 286 -29.46 -9.33 7.42
N ASP A 287 -28.92 -10.47 7.00
CA ASP A 287 -28.70 -11.65 7.84
C ASP A 287 -27.48 -12.46 7.34
N ILE A 288 -26.31 -11.92 7.62
CA ILE A 288 -25.04 -12.46 7.13
C ILE A 288 -24.82 -13.94 7.54
N LEU A 289 -25.42 -14.37 8.63
CA LEU A 289 -25.28 -15.74 9.11
C LEU A 289 -26.02 -16.76 8.25
N LYS A 290 -27.03 -16.31 7.48
CA LYS A 290 -27.74 -17.13 6.49
C LYS A 290 -27.13 -17.05 5.10
N SER A 291 -26.26 -16.08 4.83
CA SER A 291 -25.54 -15.96 3.56
C SER A 291 -24.60 -17.15 3.34
N GLU A 292 -24.20 -17.37 2.10
CA GLU A 292 -23.18 -18.37 1.79
C GLU A 292 -21.81 -18.01 2.36
N LEU A 293 -21.50 -16.71 2.54
CA LEU A 293 -20.30 -16.25 3.24
C LEU A 293 -20.30 -16.70 4.69
N GLY A 294 -21.38 -16.43 5.43
CA GLY A 294 -21.49 -16.80 6.84
C GLY A 294 -21.38 -18.31 7.07
N LYS A 295 -22.05 -19.10 6.21
CA LYS A 295 -21.93 -20.56 6.22
C LYS A 295 -20.51 -21.04 5.92
N ASN A 296 -19.87 -20.47 4.92
CA ASN A 296 -18.51 -20.82 4.50
C ASN A 296 -17.50 -20.57 5.63
N ILE A 297 -17.50 -19.36 6.23
CA ILE A 297 -16.57 -19.01 7.31
C ILE A 297 -16.76 -19.94 8.52
N ARG A 298 -17.98 -20.11 8.99
CA ARG A 298 -18.28 -20.98 10.14
C ARG A 298 -17.87 -22.43 9.92
N LYS A 299 -18.15 -22.98 8.72
CA LYS A 299 -17.78 -24.35 8.39
C LYS A 299 -16.26 -24.51 8.32
N ARG A 300 -15.57 -23.56 7.66
CA ARG A 300 -14.15 -23.65 7.41
C ARG A 300 -13.31 -23.56 8.68
N TYR A 301 -13.66 -22.63 9.56
CA TYR A 301 -12.87 -22.33 10.75
C TYR A 301 -13.40 -22.93 12.05
N SER A 302 -14.42 -23.81 12.00
CA SER A 302 -15.06 -24.42 13.17
C SER A 302 -14.14 -25.24 14.09
N LYS A 303 -12.92 -25.53 13.67
CA LYS A 303 -11.90 -26.26 14.45
C LYS A 303 -10.57 -25.50 14.51
N ASP A 304 -10.55 -24.26 14.06
CA ASP A 304 -9.36 -23.44 14.07
C ASP A 304 -9.18 -22.84 15.48
N PRO A 305 -7.96 -22.82 16.03
CA PRO A 305 -7.70 -22.16 17.32
C PRO A 305 -8.11 -20.68 17.35
N ASN A 306 -8.16 -20.04 16.19
CA ASN A 306 -8.55 -18.63 15.99
C ASN A 306 -9.97 -18.48 15.44
N GLU A 307 -10.85 -19.46 15.63
CA GLU A 307 -12.23 -19.45 15.13
C GLU A 307 -12.96 -18.15 15.47
N GLU A 308 -12.79 -17.63 16.68
CA GLU A 308 -13.41 -16.40 17.13
C GLU A 308 -12.99 -15.19 16.26
N ILE A 309 -11.68 -15.07 15.96
CA ILE A 309 -11.14 -13.99 15.13
C ILE A 309 -11.72 -14.07 13.72
N TYR A 310 -11.77 -15.26 13.12
CA TYR A 310 -12.39 -15.46 11.82
C TYR A 310 -13.87 -15.12 11.80
N ASN A 311 -14.61 -15.51 12.83
CA ASN A 311 -16.05 -15.18 12.96
C ASN A 311 -16.28 -13.68 13.16
N ASN A 312 -15.36 -12.96 13.81
CA ASN A 312 -15.43 -11.51 13.95
C ASN A 312 -15.42 -10.79 12.61
N SER A 313 -14.86 -11.37 11.54
CA SER A 313 -14.91 -10.78 10.19
C SER A 313 -16.33 -10.58 9.64
N LEU A 314 -17.33 -11.22 10.25
CA LEU A 314 -18.75 -11.09 9.89
C LEU A 314 -19.46 -9.95 10.66
N LYS A 315 -18.81 -9.31 11.65
CA LYS A 315 -19.40 -8.21 12.44
C LYS A 315 -19.45 -6.86 11.72
N PRO A 316 -18.47 -6.49 10.88
CA PRO A 316 -18.53 -5.21 10.17
C PRO A 316 -19.78 -5.09 9.33
N LYS A 317 -20.33 -3.88 9.27
CA LYS A 317 -21.40 -3.51 8.31
C LYS A 317 -20.77 -3.27 6.92
N LEU A 318 -21.59 -3.00 5.93
CA LEU A 318 -21.17 -2.65 4.55
C LEU A 318 -20.51 -3.83 3.79
N ILE A 319 -20.76 -5.07 4.21
CA ILE A 319 -20.16 -6.24 3.55
C ILE A 319 -20.77 -6.45 2.15
N ALA A 320 -22.04 -6.17 1.96
CA ALA A 320 -22.69 -6.23 0.65
C ALA A 320 -22.13 -5.19 -0.31
N GLU A 321 -21.95 -3.94 0.17
CA GLU A 321 -21.29 -2.86 -0.58
C GLU A 321 -19.86 -3.23 -0.99
N LYS A 322 -19.08 -3.75 -0.04
CA LYS A 322 -17.71 -4.20 -0.30
C LYS A 322 -17.64 -5.30 -1.35
N ALA A 323 -18.52 -6.29 -1.25
CA ALA A 323 -18.62 -7.38 -2.23
C ALA A 323 -18.96 -6.84 -3.62
N LEU A 324 -19.94 -5.95 -3.71
CA LEU A 324 -20.37 -5.36 -4.98
C LEU A 324 -19.29 -4.46 -5.59
N MET A 325 -18.59 -3.66 -4.76
CA MET A 325 -17.48 -2.83 -5.19
C MET A 325 -16.27 -3.65 -5.68
N PHE A 326 -15.95 -4.76 -5.03
CA PHE A 326 -14.93 -5.69 -5.48
C PHE A 326 -15.24 -6.28 -6.86
N LEU A 327 -16.49 -6.73 -7.06
CA LEU A 327 -16.94 -7.29 -8.34
C LEU A 327 -16.90 -6.25 -9.47
N PHE A 328 -17.19 -5.00 -9.18
CA PHE A 328 -17.16 -3.90 -10.14
C PHE A 328 -15.75 -3.38 -10.41
N ASN A 329 -15.03 -2.96 -9.37
CA ASN A 329 -13.73 -2.27 -9.52
C ASN A 329 -12.60 -3.19 -9.95
N GLU A 330 -12.54 -4.40 -9.39
CA GLU A 330 -11.38 -5.27 -9.53
C GLU A 330 -11.63 -6.44 -10.49
N GLN A 331 -12.85 -6.93 -10.55
CA GLN A 331 -13.17 -8.10 -11.34
C GLN A 331 -13.84 -7.80 -12.69
N ASN A 332 -14.39 -6.59 -12.84
CA ASN A 332 -15.18 -6.18 -14.02
C ASN A 332 -16.31 -7.19 -14.37
N LEU A 333 -16.89 -7.83 -13.34
CA LEU A 333 -17.99 -8.80 -13.49
C LEU A 333 -19.37 -8.18 -13.33
N VAL A 334 -19.43 -6.94 -12.85
CA VAL A 334 -20.64 -6.14 -12.68
C VAL A 334 -20.51 -4.92 -13.56
N SER A 335 -21.50 -4.64 -14.41
CA SER A 335 -21.55 -3.40 -15.20
C SER A 335 -21.99 -2.22 -14.35
N GLU A 336 -21.80 -0.99 -14.85
CA GLU A 336 -22.23 0.22 -14.16
C GLU A 336 -23.75 0.22 -13.93
N ASP A 337 -24.55 -0.13 -14.94
CA ASP A 337 -26.00 -0.24 -14.83
C ASP A 337 -26.42 -1.26 -13.74
N MET A 338 -25.73 -2.42 -13.70
CA MET A 338 -26.00 -3.43 -12.68
C MET A 338 -25.58 -2.95 -11.28
N LEU A 339 -24.48 -2.21 -11.17
CA LEU A 339 -24.03 -1.61 -9.92
C LEU A 339 -25.08 -0.63 -9.39
N VAL A 340 -25.53 0.32 -10.23
CA VAL A 340 -26.56 1.31 -9.88
C VAL A 340 -27.87 0.60 -9.50
N ARG A 341 -28.32 -0.34 -10.33
CA ARG A 341 -29.55 -1.10 -10.07
C ARG A 341 -29.51 -1.84 -8.74
N LEU A 342 -28.47 -2.66 -8.48
CA LEU A 342 -28.37 -3.42 -7.24
C LEU A 342 -28.23 -2.51 -6.01
N SER A 343 -27.53 -1.38 -6.14
CA SER A 343 -27.42 -0.41 -5.06
C SER A 343 -28.76 0.21 -4.68
N GLN A 344 -29.62 0.45 -5.68
CA GLN A 344 -30.97 1.00 -5.49
C GLN A 344 -31.92 -0.06 -4.93
N GLU A 345 -32.02 -1.25 -5.56
CA GLU A 345 -32.89 -2.32 -5.16
C GLU A 345 -32.63 -2.83 -3.72
N LEU A 346 -31.38 -2.84 -3.31
CA LEU A 346 -30.95 -3.31 -1.99
C LEU A 346 -30.76 -2.17 -0.98
N ASP A 347 -30.99 -0.91 -1.38
CA ASP A 347 -30.77 0.26 -0.53
C ASP A 347 -29.39 0.23 0.14
N LEU A 348 -28.33 0.09 -0.68
CA LEU A 348 -26.94 0.07 -0.21
C LEU A 348 -26.45 1.47 0.11
N ASP A 349 -25.40 1.58 0.94
CA ASP A 349 -24.77 2.85 1.33
C ASP A 349 -24.01 3.47 0.15
N ARG A 350 -24.70 4.37 -0.58
CA ARG A 350 -24.13 5.06 -1.76
C ARG A 350 -23.01 6.01 -1.40
N ALA A 351 -23.04 6.61 -0.21
CA ALA A 351 -21.95 7.51 0.22
C ALA A 351 -20.64 6.73 0.36
N TYR A 352 -20.68 5.56 1.00
CA TYR A 352 -19.56 4.64 1.09
C TYR A 352 -19.07 4.18 -0.30
N MET A 353 -20.01 3.81 -1.20
CA MET A 353 -19.68 3.33 -2.54
C MET A 353 -19.04 4.43 -3.39
N THR A 354 -19.58 5.67 -3.34
CA THR A 354 -19.01 6.83 -4.04
C THR A 354 -17.60 7.15 -3.57
N LYS A 355 -17.37 7.12 -2.25
CA LYS A 355 -16.02 7.31 -1.70
C LYS A 355 -15.07 6.22 -2.18
N THR A 356 -15.48 4.96 -2.12
CA THR A 356 -14.67 3.83 -2.59
C THR A 356 -14.32 3.94 -4.07
N LEU A 357 -15.25 4.40 -4.91
CA LEU A 357 -14.99 4.67 -6.33
C LEU A 357 -13.96 5.78 -6.52
N SER A 358 -14.12 6.89 -5.80
CA SER A 358 -13.17 8.01 -5.83
C SER A 358 -11.76 7.58 -5.42
N ASP A 359 -11.62 6.81 -4.34
CA ASP A 359 -10.34 6.26 -3.88
C ASP A 359 -9.67 5.39 -4.97
N ASN A 360 -10.47 4.74 -5.81
CA ASN A 360 -10.02 3.91 -6.95
C ASN A 360 -9.98 4.64 -8.29
N LYS A 361 -10.06 5.98 -8.29
CA LYS A 361 -10.04 6.84 -9.50
C LYS A 361 -11.16 6.49 -10.51
N ARG A 362 -12.31 6.06 -10.01
CA ARG A 362 -13.52 5.80 -10.80
C ARG A 362 -14.65 6.73 -10.35
N HIS A 363 -15.59 6.96 -11.26
CA HIS A 363 -16.81 7.74 -10.98
C HIS A 363 -18.01 7.01 -11.57
N VAL A 364 -19.10 6.92 -10.79
CA VAL A 364 -20.39 6.38 -11.22
C VAL A 364 -21.48 7.30 -10.67
N ASP A 365 -22.43 7.66 -11.52
CA ASP A 365 -23.59 8.46 -11.12
C ASP A 365 -24.71 7.55 -10.60
N PHE A 366 -24.88 7.47 -9.29
CA PHE A 366 -25.94 6.69 -8.65
C PHE A 366 -27.33 7.34 -8.72
N GLU A 367 -27.43 8.60 -9.17
CA GLU A 367 -28.70 9.30 -9.33
C GLU A 367 -29.30 9.11 -10.74
N GLN A 368 -28.53 8.52 -11.64
CA GLN A 368 -29.00 8.24 -13.00
C GLN A 368 -30.25 7.36 -12.95
N LYS A 369 -31.38 7.90 -13.45
CA LYS A 369 -32.60 7.10 -13.59
C LYS A 369 -32.35 6.07 -14.69
N LEU A 370 -32.29 4.80 -14.32
CA LEU A 370 -32.32 3.72 -15.30
C LEU A 370 -33.67 3.80 -16.04
N LEU A 371 -33.64 4.10 -17.33
CA LEU A 371 -34.79 4.01 -18.21
C LEU A 371 -35.06 2.51 -18.43
N PHE A 372 -36.06 1.98 -17.73
CA PHE A 372 -36.58 0.64 -17.94
C PHE A 372 -37.61 0.64 -19.08
#